data_745b643343b4adee031b368bfef33ed2
#
_entry.id   745b643343b4adee031b368bfef33ed2
#
_cell.length_a   1.000
_cell.length_b   1.000
_cell.length_c   1.000
_cell.angle_alpha   90.00
_cell.angle_beta   90.00
_cell.angle_gamma   90.00
#
_symmetry.space_group_name_H-M   'P 1'
#
loop_
_entity.id
_entity.type
_entity.pdbx_description
1 polymer ?
#
loop_
_entity_poly.entity_id
_entity_poly.type
_entity_poly.pdbx_seq_one_letter_code
_entity_poly.pdbx_strand_id
1 'polypeptide(L)'
;MKKAMPIVGTLLFIAVIAVIFVSMAREEGPVTIVKGNTAFKPLPIKLDATNDTQCKMLIKSERNAAEAIAPDGRTWFFDDPGCMVLWLESRDWKEKATLWVHTLDTKRWIDARKAWYGVRDATEMRYGFGARENKCDECIGFEEMRLRMLRGENLTNPKIRKKLLGV
;
A
#
# COMPACT_ATOMS: atom_id res chain seq x y z
N MET A 1 -41.94 -12.61 43.81
CA MET A 1 -41.14 -13.22 42.72
C MET A 1 -41.55 -12.76 41.31
N LYS A 2 -42.81 -12.39 41.01
CA LYS A 2 -43.28 -11.99 39.64
C LYS A 2 -42.71 -10.63 39.11
N LYS A 3 -42.22 -9.72 39.99
CA LYS A 3 -41.70 -8.39 39.59
C LYS A 3 -40.20 -8.39 39.21
N ALA A 4 -39.45 -9.42 39.60
CA ALA A 4 -38.00 -9.48 39.27
C ALA A 4 -37.73 -10.04 37.87
N MET A 5 -38.64 -10.79 37.29
CA MET A 5 -38.48 -11.42 35.98
C MET A 5 -38.30 -10.46 34.80
N PRO A 6 -39.03 -9.33 34.68
CA PRO A 6 -38.79 -8.37 33.62
C PRO A 6 -37.46 -7.61 33.80
N ILE A 7 -37.04 -7.36 35.04
CA ILE A 7 -35.76 -6.66 35.32
C ILE A 7 -34.59 -7.55 34.89
N VAL A 8 -34.63 -8.85 35.20
CA VAL A 8 -33.60 -9.82 34.79
C VAL A 8 -33.53 -9.94 33.26
N GLY A 9 -34.69 -9.98 32.59
CA GLY A 9 -34.76 -10.01 31.11
C GLY A 9 -34.13 -8.77 30.49
N THR A 10 -34.42 -7.58 31.02
CA THR A 10 -33.86 -6.31 30.53
C THR A 10 -32.36 -6.25 30.70
N LEU A 11 -31.82 -6.68 31.86
CA LEU A 11 -30.38 -6.72 32.13
C LEU A 11 -29.66 -7.69 31.20
N LEU A 12 -30.27 -8.85 30.93
CA LEU A 12 -29.72 -9.86 30.03
C LEU A 12 -29.69 -9.35 28.59
N PHE A 13 -30.71 -8.64 28.15
CA PHE A 13 -30.77 -8.00 26.85
C PHE A 13 -29.70 -6.92 26.68
N ILE A 14 -29.53 -6.06 27.69
CA ILE A 14 -28.46 -5.04 27.69
C ILE A 14 -27.08 -5.69 27.66
N ALA A 15 -26.85 -6.77 28.40
CA ALA A 15 -25.60 -7.51 28.40
C ALA A 15 -25.26 -8.09 26.99
N VAL A 16 -26.26 -8.67 26.31
CA VAL A 16 -26.11 -9.19 24.95
C VAL A 16 -25.75 -8.07 23.98
N ILE A 17 -26.44 -6.93 24.04
CA ILE A 17 -26.12 -5.77 23.21
C ILE A 17 -24.69 -5.30 23.48
N ALA A 18 -24.29 -5.18 24.73
CA ALA A 18 -22.93 -4.77 25.12
C ALA A 18 -21.86 -5.73 24.56
N VAL A 19 -22.11 -7.04 24.63
CA VAL A 19 -21.21 -8.05 24.04
C VAL A 19 -21.11 -7.90 22.52
N ILE A 20 -22.23 -7.67 21.83
CA ILE A 20 -22.22 -7.41 20.38
C ILE A 20 -21.41 -6.16 20.04
N PHE A 21 -21.64 -5.04 20.76
CA PHE A 21 -20.88 -3.81 20.55
C PHE A 21 -19.39 -3.98 20.82
N VAL A 22 -19.00 -4.67 21.88
CA VAL A 22 -17.59 -4.95 22.20
C VAL A 22 -16.97 -5.88 21.15
N SER A 23 -17.74 -6.87 20.65
CA SER A 23 -17.27 -7.76 19.57
C SER A 23 -17.01 -6.99 18.28
N MET A 24 -17.95 -6.12 17.87
CA MET A 24 -17.79 -5.28 16.67
C MET A 24 -16.68 -4.23 16.82
N ALA A 25 -16.47 -3.69 18.02
CA ALA A 25 -15.38 -2.74 18.30
C ALA A 25 -13.98 -3.39 18.30
N ARG A 26 -13.89 -4.72 18.36
CA ARG A 26 -12.63 -5.47 18.28
C ARG A 26 -12.21 -5.85 16.85
N GLU A 27 -13.03 -5.59 15.87
CA GLU A 27 -12.58 -5.70 14.48
C GLU A 27 -11.52 -4.63 14.23
N GLU A 28 -10.26 -5.03 14.27
CA GLU A 28 -9.14 -4.16 13.90
C GLU A 28 -9.37 -3.75 12.45
N GLY A 29 -9.59 -2.46 12.23
CA GLY A 29 -9.68 -1.89 10.88
C GLY A 29 -8.40 -2.18 10.08
N PRO A 30 -8.43 -2.03 8.74
CA PRO A 30 -7.28 -2.34 7.91
C PRO A 30 -6.04 -1.57 8.35
N VAL A 31 -4.90 -2.26 8.38
CA VAL A 31 -3.61 -1.66 8.71
C VAL A 31 -3.24 -0.65 7.62
N THR A 32 -2.88 0.56 8.00
CA THR A 32 -2.38 1.60 7.09
C THR A 32 -0.99 2.08 7.45
N ILE A 33 -0.59 1.88 8.69
CA ILE A 33 0.69 2.35 9.25
C ILE A 33 1.19 1.35 10.30
N VAL A 34 2.49 1.05 10.25
CA VAL A 34 3.18 0.33 11.34
C VAL A 34 4.25 1.23 11.92
N LYS A 35 4.36 1.28 13.26
CA LYS A 35 5.36 2.09 13.97
C LYS A 35 6.50 1.22 14.49
N GLY A 36 7.66 1.82 14.71
CA GLY A 36 8.78 1.17 15.40
C GLY A 36 9.67 0.29 14.49
N ASN A 37 9.63 0.48 13.18
CA ASN A 37 10.56 -0.17 12.26
C ASN A 37 11.94 0.49 12.29
N THR A 38 12.66 0.28 13.37
CA THR A 38 14.01 0.85 13.58
C THR A 38 15.10 0.16 12.75
N ALA A 39 14.81 -1.00 12.21
CA ALA A 39 15.71 -1.72 11.31
C ALA A 39 15.67 -1.19 9.87
N PHE A 40 14.67 -0.38 9.52
CA PHE A 40 14.45 0.16 8.18
C PHE A 40 14.38 -0.92 7.09
N LYS A 41 13.91 -2.12 7.46
CA LYS A 41 13.71 -3.26 6.56
C LYS A 41 12.26 -3.37 6.14
N PRO A 42 11.97 -4.01 4.97
CA PRO A 42 10.60 -4.25 4.60
C PRO A 42 9.90 -5.14 5.64
N LEU A 43 8.64 -4.84 5.90
CA LEU A 43 7.79 -5.58 6.83
C LEU A 43 6.86 -6.53 6.07
N PRO A 44 6.45 -7.65 6.66
CA PRO A 44 5.46 -8.52 6.04
C PRO A 44 4.12 -7.80 5.91
N ILE A 45 3.56 -7.77 4.71
CA ILE A 45 2.23 -7.21 4.45
C ILE A 45 1.16 -8.25 4.80
N LYS A 46 0.22 -7.87 5.67
CA LYS A 46 -0.97 -8.70 5.90
C LYS A 46 -1.92 -8.49 4.72
N LEU A 47 -1.88 -9.41 3.75
CA LEU A 47 -2.78 -9.38 2.59
C LEU A 47 -4.24 -9.40 3.03
N ASP A 48 -5.12 -8.74 2.28
CA ASP A 48 -6.54 -8.56 2.58
C ASP A 48 -6.88 -7.90 3.94
N ALA A 49 -5.84 -7.39 4.64
CA ALA A 49 -5.98 -6.69 5.92
C ALA A 49 -5.15 -5.40 6.00
N THR A 50 -4.36 -5.08 4.96
CA THR A 50 -3.57 -3.84 4.86
C THR A 50 -4.12 -3.01 3.70
N ASN A 51 -4.35 -1.72 3.92
CA ASN A 51 -4.75 -0.78 2.88
C ASN A 51 -3.53 -0.07 2.29
N ASP A 52 -3.54 0.11 0.97
CA ASP A 52 -2.69 1.09 0.31
C ASP A 52 -2.95 2.49 0.88
N THR A 53 -1.88 3.16 1.24
CA THR A 53 -1.96 4.45 1.92
C THR A 53 -2.45 5.57 1.00
N GLN A 54 -2.21 5.48 -0.31
CA GLN A 54 -2.59 6.48 -1.30
C GLN A 54 -4.00 6.23 -1.86
N CYS A 55 -4.26 5.06 -2.44
CA CYS A 55 -5.51 4.73 -3.11
C CYS A 55 -6.58 4.14 -2.19
N LYS A 56 -6.23 3.71 -0.97
CA LYS A 56 -7.10 3.13 0.06
C LYS A 56 -7.64 1.73 -0.27
N MET A 57 -7.22 1.11 -1.35
CA MET A 57 -7.60 -0.25 -1.68
C MET A 57 -6.87 -1.26 -0.78
N LEU A 58 -7.49 -2.42 -0.56
CA LEU A 58 -6.85 -3.54 0.12
C LEU A 58 -5.73 -4.13 -0.73
N ILE A 59 -4.55 -4.30 -0.13
CA ILE A 59 -3.42 -4.97 -0.77
C ILE A 59 -3.69 -6.47 -0.78
N LYS A 60 -3.90 -7.04 -1.96
CA LYS A 60 -4.25 -8.44 -2.17
C LYS A 60 -3.07 -9.30 -2.60
N SER A 61 -1.94 -8.70 -2.94
CA SER A 61 -0.75 -9.37 -3.43
C SER A 61 0.48 -8.53 -3.11
N GLU A 62 1.60 -9.16 -2.85
CA GLU A 62 2.89 -8.47 -2.78
C GLU A 62 3.44 -8.09 -4.17
N ARG A 63 2.86 -8.60 -5.23
CA ARG A 63 3.22 -8.21 -6.59
C ARG A 63 3.04 -6.70 -6.75
N ASN A 64 4.06 -6.00 -7.22
CA ASN A 64 4.13 -4.54 -7.31
C ASN A 64 4.02 -3.78 -5.97
N ALA A 65 4.00 -4.49 -4.83
CA ALA A 65 3.93 -3.82 -3.54
C ALA A 65 5.14 -2.92 -3.28
N ALA A 66 4.91 -1.86 -2.53
CA ALA A 66 5.95 -0.93 -2.12
C ALA A 66 5.76 -0.48 -0.68
N GLU A 67 6.85 -0.07 -0.04
CA GLU A 67 6.86 0.46 1.32
C GLU A 67 7.68 1.74 1.40
N ALA A 68 7.19 2.71 2.16
CA ALA A 68 7.92 3.91 2.53
C ALA A 68 8.10 3.96 4.05
N ILE A 69 9.34 4.11 4.50
CA ILE A 69 9.72 4.17 5.91
C ILE A 69 10.26 5.56 6.19
N ALA A 70 9.60 6.28 7.09
CA ALA A 70 10.07 7.59 7.55
C ALA A 70 11.28 7.47 8.47
N PRO A 71 12.06 8.54 8.67
CA PRO A 71 13.21 8.54 9.58
C PRO A 71 12.91 8.14 11.02
N ASP A 72 11.66 8.26 11.46
CA ASP A 72 11.19 7.85 12.78
C ASP A 72 10.72 6.38 12.86
N GLY A 73 10.88 5.61 11.78
CA GLY A 73 10.51 4.20 11.73
C GLY A 73 9.02 3.94 11.49
N ARG A 74 8.23 4.94 11.15
CA ARG A 74 6.86 4.72 10.66
C ARG A 74 6.92 4.17 9.25
N THR A 75 6.18 3.09 8.97
CA THR A 75 6.13 2.39 7.68
C THR A 75 4.73 2.45 7.10
N TRP A 76 4.61 2.80 5.84
CA TRP A 76 3.39 2.83 5.03
C TRP A 76 3.49 1.85 3.88
N PHE A 77 2.35 1.31 3.49
CA PHE A 77 2.23 0.26 2.50
C PHE A 77 1.48 0.73 1.26
N PHE A 78 1.87 0.19 0.11
CA PHE A 78 1.30 0.52 -1.20
C PHE A 78 1.21 -0.75 -2.04
N ASP A 79 0.18 -0.86 -2.86
CA ASP A 79 0.00 -1.96 -3.83
C ASP A 79 0.65 -1.66 -5.18
N ASP A 80 1.10 -0.42 -5.41
CA ASP A 80 1.70 0.06 -6.66
C ASP A 80 2.82 1.06 -6.37
N PRO A 81 4.02 0.94 -6.98
CA PRO A 81 5.11 1.90 -6.81
C PRO A 81 4.70 3.34 -7.16
N GLY A 82 3.78 3.51 -8.10
CA GLY A 82 3.24 4.83 -8.45
C GLY A 82 2.43 5.45 -7.31
N CYS A 83 1.67 4.65 -6.56
CA CYS A 83 0.97 5.11 -5.35
C CYS A 83 1.96 5.62 -4.31
N MET A 84 3.04 4.87 -4.07
CA MET A 84 4.11 5.29 -3.15
C MET A 84 4.71 6.63 -3.56
N VAL A 85 5.04 6.81 -4.83
CA VAL A 85 5.63 8.05 -5.36
C VAL A 85 4.69 9.24 -5.16
N LEU A 86 3.41 9.11 -5.55
CA LEU A 86 2.43 10.18 -5.41
C LEU A 86 2.22 10.59 -3.97
N TRP A 87 2.13 9.61 -3.06
CA TRP A 87 1.96 9.86 -1.64
C TRP A 87 3.19 10.53 -1.02
N LEU A 88 4.39 10.06 -1.39
CA LEU A 88 5.66 10.51 -0.83
C LEU A 88 5.96 11.97 -1.20
N GLU A 89 5.52 12.43 -2.37
CA GLU A 89 5.85 13.78 -2.89
C GLU A 89 5.43 14.90 -1.94
N SER A 90 4.34 14.72 -1.21
CA SER A 90 3.85 15.70 -0.23
C SER A 90 4.53 15.63 1.14
N ARG A 91 5.57 14.79 1.32
CA ARG A 91 6.27 14.63 2.60
C ARG A 91 7.55 15.46 2.63
N ASP A 92 7.74 16.23 3.70
CA ASP A 92 8.94 17.04 3.94
C ASP A 92 10.20 16.20 4.17
N TRP A 93 10.03 14.94 4.58
CA TRP A 93 11.09 13.96 4.79
C TRP A 93 11.31 13.00 3.61
N LYS A 94 10.70 13.22 2.44
CA LYS A 94 10.75 12.31 1.27
C LYS A 94 12.17 11.91 0.84
N GLU A 95 13.12 12.84 0.91
CA GLU A 95 14.52 12.56 0.55
C GLU A 95 15.23 11.66 1.56
N LYS A 96 14.76 11.65 2.82
CA LYS A 96 15.30 10.84 3.91
C LYS A 96 14.57 9.51 4.09
N ALA A 97 13.53 9.27 3.31
CA ALA A 97 12.76 8.04 3.38
C ALA A 97 13.59 6.83 2.93
N THR A 98 13.46 5.70 3.62
CA THR A 98 13.87 4.41 3.09
C THR A 98 12.70 3.84 2.29
N LEU A 99 12.95 3.44 1.05
CA LEU A 99 11.93 2.99 0.12
C LEU A 99 12.21 1.57 -0.36
N TRP A 100 11.22 0.72 -0.31
CA TRP A 100 11.30 -0.66 -0.75
C TRP A 100 10.26 -0.95 -1.82
N VAL A 101 10.59 -1.83 -2.78
CA VAL A 101 9.67 -2.37 -3.77
C VAL A 101 9.84 -3.86 -3.92
N HIS A 102 8.75 -4.56 -4.14
CA HIS A 102 8.76 -5.98 -4.46
C HIS A 102 8.88 -6.18 -5.96
N THR A 103 9.89 -6.91 -6.40
CA THR A 103 10.25 -7.04 -7.82
C THR A 103 9.43 -8.09 -8.55
N LEU A 104 9.14 -7.84 -9.83
CA LEU A 104 8.40 -8.77 -10.70
C LEU A 104 9.25 -9.95 -11.15
N ASP A 105 10.55 -9.73 -11.36
CA ASP A 105 11.49 -10.74 -11.91
C ASP A 105 12.02 -11.67 -10.83
N THR A 106 12.55 -11.14 -9.74
CA THR A 106 13.20 -11.96 -8.69
C THR A 106 12.31 -12.20 -7.48
N LYS A 107 11.14 -11.55 -7.41
CA LYS A 107 10.17 -11.64 -6.29
C LYS A 107 10.83 -11.35 -4.93
N ARG A 108 11.69 -10.36 -4.90
CA ARG A 108 12.40 -9.91 -3.70
C ARG A 108 12.12 -8.45 -3.41
N TRP A 109 12.21 -8.09 -2.14
CA TRP A 109 12.21 -6.70 -1.72
C TRP A 109 13.59 -6.09 -1.94
N ILE A 110 13.67 -5.00 -2.70
CA ILE A 110 14.89 -4.24 -2.96
C ILE A 110 14.67 -2.76 -2.70
N ASP A 111 15.76 -2.02 -2.54
CA ASP A 111 15.71 -0.56 -2.47
C ASP A 111 15.08 0.01 -3.75
N ALA A 112 13.98 0.73 -3.60
CA ALA A 112 13.21 1.29 -4.71
C ALA A 112 14.04 2.23 -5.61
N ARG A 113 15.00 2.94 -5.02
CA ARG A 113 15.88 3.86 -5.77
C ARG A 113 16.90 3.13 -6.65
N LYS A 114 17.15 1.85 -6.38
CA LYS A 114 18.07 0.99 -7.17
C LYS A 114 17.34 0.10 -8.16
N ALA A 115 16.01 0.04 -8.06
CA ALA A 115 15.19 -0.76 -8.96
C ALA A 115 15.12 -0.17 -10.36
N TRP A 116 14.86 -1.04 -11.33
CA TRP A 116 14.45 -0.70 -12.68
C TRP A 116 12.95 -0.83 -12.80
N TYR A 117 12.32 0.05 -13.58
CA TYR A 117 10.87 0.08 -13.72
C TYR A 117 10.49 -0.10 -15.19
N GLY A 118 9.67 -1.11 -15.46
CA GLY A 118 9.03 -1.23 -16.77
C GLY A 118 8.09 -0.05 -17.01
N VAL A 119 7.64 0.12 -18.24
CA VAL A 119 6.71 1.21 -18.61
C VAL A 119 5.40 0.70 -19.19
N ARG A 120 5.24 -0.63 -19.27
CA ARG A 120 4.08 -1.32 -19.84
C ARG A 120 3.57 -2.45 -18.97
N ASP A 121 3.99 -2.53 -17.72
CA ASP A 121 3.62 -3.62 -16.83
C ASP A 121 2.17 -3.51 -16.36
N ALA A 122 1.55 -4.65 -16.13
CA ALA A 122 0.27 -4.69 -15.45
C ALA A 122 0.50 -4.43 -13.96
N THR A 123 0.07 -3.29 -13.46
CA THR A 123 0.11 -2.90 -12.05
C THR A 123 -1.32 -2.64 -11.54
N GLU A 124 -1.50 -2.66 -10.24
CA GLU A 124 -2.81 -2.59 -9.59
C GLU A 124 -3.56 -1.30 -9.97
N MET A 125 -2.84 -0.16 -9.98
CA MET A 125 -3.39 1.14 -10.40
C MET A 125 -3.27 1.39 -11.90
N ARG A 126 -2.76 0.42 -12.67
CA ARG A 126 -2.53 0.55 -14.12
C ARG A 126 -1.60 1.70 -14.49
N TYR A 127 -0.66 2.06 -13.62
CA TYR A 127 0.35 3.08 -13.95
C TYR A 127 1.40 2.54 -14.93
N GLY A 128 1.66 1.23 -14.92
CA GLY A 128 2.58 0.60 -15.87
C GLY A 128 4.01 0.47 -15.38
N PHE A 129 4.30 0.86 -14.13
CA PHE A 129 5.65 0.91 -13.57
C PHE A 129 5.91 -0.26 -12.62
N GLY A 130 6.05 -1.47 -13.17
CA GLY A 130 6.44 -2.64 -12.37
C GLY A 130 7.94 -2.63 -12.05
N ALA A 131 8.28 -2.88 -10.78
CA ALA A 131 9.67 -2.87 -10.32
C ALA A 131 10.41 -4.17 -10.71
N ARG A 132 11.69 -4.04 -11.05
CA ARG A 132 12.60 -5.16 -11.36
C ARG A 132 13.96 -4.92 -10.72
N GLU A 133 14.63 -5.99 -10.36
CA GLU A 133 16.01 -5.98 -9.91
C GLU A 133 16.98 -5.89 -11.09
N ASN A 134 16.67 -6.60 -12.17
CA ASN A 134 17.50 -6.62 -13.37
C ASN A 134 16.99 -5.58 -14.40
N LYS A 135 17.95 -4.91 -15.04
CA LYS A 135 17.63 -3.96 -16.13
C LYS A 135 16.99 -4.68 -17.29
N CYS A 136 15.95 -4.10 -17.89
CA CYS A 136 15.36 -4.54 -19.15
C CYS A 136 15.49 -3.45 -20.22
N ASP A 137 15.26 -3.80 -21.51
CA ASP A 137 15.51 -2.89 -22.65
C ASP A 137 14.72 -1.58 -22.57
N GLU A 138 13.46 -1.63 -22.11
CA GLU A 138 12.59 -0.44 -21.99
C GLU A 138 12.46 0.03 -20.54
N CYS A 139 13.26 -0.49 -19.61
CA CYS A 139 13.21 -0.10 -18.21
C CYS A 139 13.87 1.26 -17.97
N ILE A 140 13.26 2.01 -17.07
CA ILE A 140 13.74 3.31 -16.60
C ILE A 140 14.16 3.23 -15.13
N GLY A 141 15.00 4.14 -14.67
CA GLY A 141 15.37 4.23 -13.26
C GLY A 141 14.30 4.92 -12.41
N PHE A 142 14.50 4.89 -11.09
CA PHE A 142 13.54 5.44 -10.11
C PHE A 142 13.18 6.90 -10.37
N GLU A 143 14.16 7.78 -10.58
CA GLU A 143 13.89 9.22 -10.74
C GLU A 143 13.09 9.51 -12.01
N GLU A 144 13.36 8.83 -13.12
CA GLU A 144 12.57 8.99 -14.33
C GLU A 144 11.14 8.44 -14.13
N MET A 145 10.98 7.33 -13.46
CA MET A 145 9.66 6.80 -13.09
C MET A 145 8.89 7.80 -12.22
N ARG A 146 9.54 8.34 -11.18
CA ARG A 146 8.97 9.35 -10.30
C ARG A 146 8.51 10.59 -11.07
N LEU A 147 9.35 11.14 -11.92
CA LEU A 147 9.01 12.31 -12.72
C LEU A 147 7.86 12.05 -13.69
N ARG A 148 7.82 10.88 -14.34
CA ARG A 148 6.70 10.49 -15.20
C ARG A 148 5.40 10.37 -14.41
N MET A 149 5.43 9.76 -13.23
CA MET A 149 4.26 9.71 -12.35
C MET A 149 3.73 11.10 -12.03
N LEU A 150 4.60 12.02 -11.61
CA LEU A 150 4.22 13.38 -11.22
C LEU A 150 3.67 14.21 -12.41
N ARG A 151 4.16 13.96 -13.63
CA ARG A 151 3.66 14.59 -14.87
C ARG A 151 2.42 13.90 -15.45
N GLY A 152 1.94 12.79 -14.85
CA GLY A 152 0.84 11.99 -15.40
C GLY A 152 1.20 11.24 -16.69
N GLU A 153 2.49 10.99 -16.93
CA GLU A 153 3.01 10.25 -18.09
C GLU A 153 3.04 8.74 -17.81
N ASN A 154 1.89 8.18 -17.50
CA ASN A 154 1.70 6.77 -17.15
C ASN A 154 0.52 6.16 -17.95
N LEU A 155 0.27 4.86 -17.83
CA LEU A 155 -0.74 4.17 -18.63
C LEU A 155 -2.20 4.53 -18.30
N THR A 156 -2.47 5.27 -17.25
CA THR A 156 -3.82 5.81 -16.99
C THR A 156 -4.12 6.99 -17.92
N ASN A 157 -3.09 7.63 -18.48
CA ASN A 157 -3.25 8.67 -19.49
C ASN A 157 -3.52 8.02 -20.86
N PRO A 158 -4.69 8.28 -21.51
CA PRO A 158 -5.05 7.64 -22.78
C PRO A 158 -4.04 7.90 -23.90
N LYS A 159 -3.43 9.10 -23.95
CA LYS A 159 -2.43 9.45 -24.97
C LYS A 159 -1.15 8.63 -24.79
N ILE A 160 -0.69 8.49 -23.56
CA ILE A 160 0.49 7.69 -23.23
C ILE A 160 0.22 6.21 -23.47
N ARG A 161 -0.94 5.70 -23.04
CA ARG A 161 -1.36 4.32 -23.28
C ARG A 161 -1.40 3.98 -24.75
N LYS A 162 -2.03 4.83 -25.57
CA LYS A 162 -2.06 4.64 -27.03
C LYS A 162 -0.65 4.61 -27.65
N LYS A 163 0.23 5.50 -27.21
CA LYS A 163 1.63 5.55 -27.68
C LYS A 163 2.42 4.30 -27.30
N LEU A 164 2.24 3.79 -26.07
CA LEU A 164 3.04 2.67 -25.54
C LEU A 164 2.45 1.30 -25.90
N LEU A 165 1.12 1.14 -25.90
CA LEU A 165 0.44 -0.15 -26.07
C LEU A 165 -0.29 -0.27 -27.42
N GLY A 166 -0.46 0.81 -28.17
CA GLY A 166 -1.19 0.81 -29.44
C GLY A 166 -2.74 0.77 -29.31
N VAL A 167 -3.27 0.90 -28.07
CA VAL A 167 -4.70 0.75 -27.74
C VAL A 167 -5.25 1.95 -26.99
#